data_dd27c2b024b26a47c1cf347ab4a1117a
#
_entry.id   dd27c2b024b26a47c1cf347ab4a1117a
#
_cell.length_a   1.000
_cell.length_b   1.000
_cell.length_c   1.000
_cell.angle_alpha   90.00
_cell.angle_beta   90.00
_cell.angle_gamma   90.00
#
_symmetry.space_group_name_H-M   'P 1'
#
loop_
_entity.id
_entity.type
_entity.pdbx_description
1 polymer ?
#
loop_
_entity_poly.entity_id
_entity_poly.type
_entity_poly.pdbx_seq_one_letter_code
_entity_poly.pdbx_strand_id
1 'polypeptide(L)'
;MEFRPTVEEWNFMDSARPVYRPPSAPRSHRLPQRIYWRRRAIVALATVTFVVVAYLGGTLAMALRNPTYGVSYMARGAEWGRQHGIGSFVTWVETEYYKLNPAKVGGKPPAKSFGSGVTAVKVPSAGHLPEPPRVISPAANPLPGEGVWHVAGRTDNGVPTVYEAFIRPDAIHTSYVVGIAWMDPTLLRAQLYSGSFIPGGNYHFIYSAPITPFASRSLVAAFNAGFRMQDANGGYYTQGQMILPLRKGAASVVIYKDGTMTVGAWGSPGFTMTNQVESVRQNLNLLVINGRPAPDLSNPALWGATLGGTFNVWRSGLGVTKDGAIVYVGGPALSITDLANVLVRAGAVTGMQLDINTDWVQYSTFTGAPNAIINGSNGTSLLSTMNGPPSRYFATWWNRDFFTMSLRNVPKSTGLLAPASSHG
;
A
#
# COMPACT_ATOMS: atom_id res chain seq x y z
N MET A 1 88.52 71.76 -72.66
CA MET A 1 87.49 72.80 -72.68
C MET A 1 86.23 72.05 -72.21
N GLU A 2 85.90 72.11 -70.97
CA GLU A 2 84.75 71.40 -70.43
C GLU A 2 83.71 72.44 -70.07
N PHE A 3 82.56 72.25 -70.62
CA PHE A 3 81.38 73.02 -70.28
C PHE A 3 80.55 72.25 -69.24
N ARG A 4 80.34 72.86 -68.07
CA ARG A 4 79.36 72.42 -67.07
C ARG A 4 78.12 73.28 -67.17
N PRO A 5 76.98 72.74 -67.31
CA PRO A 5 75.69 73.50 -67.17
C PRO A 5 75.29 73.53 -65.73
N THR A 6 74.78 74.69 -65.28
CA THR A 6 74.19 74.97 -64.02
C THR A 6 72.80 74.32 -63.86
N VAL A 7 72.49 73.78 -62.66
CA VAL A 7 71.19 73.20 -62.37
C VAL A 7 70.26 74.29 -61.88
N GLU A 8 69.21 74.53 -62.58
CA GLU A 8 68.07 75.33 -62.12
C GLU A 8 67.20 74.50 -61.20
N GLU A 9 66.88 75.05 -59.98
CA GLU A 9 66.00 74.50 -58.98
C GLU A 9 64.58 74.63 -59.46
N TRP A 10 63.90 73.50 -59.69
CA TRP A 10 62.44 73.44 -59.87
C TRP A 10 61.78 73.21 -58.53
N ASN A 11 61.10 74.26 -57.96
CA ASN A 11 60.17 74.11 -56.81
C ASN A 11 58.89 73.43 -57.29
N PHE A 12 58.74 72.14 -56.98
CA PHE A 12 57.50 71.48 -57.07
C PHE A 12 56.64 71.80 -55.86
N MET A 13 55.52 72.47 -56.08
CA MET A 13 54.41 72.57 -55.11
C MET A 13 53.97 71.17 -54.70
N ASP A 14 54.11 70.83 -53.46
CA ASP A 14 53.62 69.60 -52.85
C ASP A 14 52.12 69.66 -52.75
N SER A 15 51.39 69.13 -53.75
CA SER A 15 49.95 68.96 -53.71
C SER A 15 49.64 67.82 -52.78
N ALA A 16 49.23 68.15 -51.54
CA ALA A 16 48.81 67.19 -50.53
C ALA A 16 47.76 66.22 -51.11
N ARG A 17 48.11 65.01 -51.42
CA ARG A 17 47.13 63.95 -51.71
C ARG A 17 46.21 63.76 -50.50
N PRO A 18 44.87 63.72 -50.68
CA PRO A 18 43.97 63.39 -49.60
C PRO A 18 44.29 61.98 -49.08
N VAL A 19 44.73 61.90 -47.82
CA VAL A 19 44.94 60.65 -47.12
C VAL A 19 43.55 59.96 -46.94
N TYR A 20 43.27 58.92 -47.75
CA TYR A 20 42.09 58.09 -47.54
C TYR A 20 42.18 57.44 -46.18
N ARG A 21 41.38 57.94 -45.19
CA ARG A 21 41.15 57.21 -43.94
C ARG A 21 40.07 56.17 -44.18
N PRO A 22 40.32 54.88 -44.08
CA PRO A 22 39.28 53.88 -44.19
C PRO A 22 38.25 54.16 -43.08
N PRO A 23 36.94 53.94 -43.33
CA PRO A 23 35.91 54.10 -42.30
C PRO A 23 36.31 53.28 -41.10
N SER A 24 36.30 53.86 -39.90
CA SER A 24 36.59 53.17 -38.66
C SER A 24 35.68 51.94 -38.56
N ALA A 25 36.26 50.71 -38.45
CA ALA A 25 35.53 49.48 -38.26
C ALA A 25 34.48 49.69 -37.14
N PRO A 26 33.25 49.23 -37.32
CA PRO A 26 32.21 49.42 -36.30
C PRO A 26 32.73 48.90 -34.97
N ARG A 27 32.75 49.78 -33.96
CA ARG A 27 33.17 49.37 -32.60
C ARG A 27 32.23 48.26 -32.19
N SER A 28 32.73 47.02 -32.14
CA SER A 28 32.01 45.90 -31.57
C SER A 28 31.67 46.29 -30.13
N HIS A 29 30.40 46.61 -29.87
CA HIS A 29 29.91 46.83 -28.50
C HIS A 29 29.99 45.48 -27.74
N ARG A 30 31.18 45.13 -27.29
CA ARG A 30 31.37 44.02 -26.36
C ARG A 30 30.61 44.38 -25.09
N LEU A 31 29.51 43.67 -24.80
CA LEU A 31 28.80 43.82 -23.56
C LEU A 31 29.77 43.69 -22.38
N PRO A 32 29.60 44.51 -21.30
CA PRO A 32 30.42 44.38 -20.11
C PRO A 32 30.47 42.93 -19.61
N GLN A 33 31.63 42.45 -19.22
CA GLN A 33 31.79 41.05 -18.80
C GLN A 33 30.75 40.60 -17.76
N ARG A 34 30.32 41.50 -16.86
CA ARG A 34 29.27 41.25 -15.88
C ARG A 34 27.91 40.87 -16.51
N ILE A 35 27.54 41.53 -17.62
CA ILE A 35 26.30 41.26 -18.34
C ILE A 35 26.38 39.90 -19.06
N TYR A 36 27.55 39.60 -19.61
CA TYR A 36 27.81 38.31 -20.26
C TYR A 36 27.72 37.14 -19.27
N TRP A 37 28.34 37.25 -18.10
CA TRP A 37 28.29 36.22 -17.07
C TRP A 37 26.88 36.07 -16.48
N ARG A 38 26.14 37.20 -16.26
CA ARG A 38 24.73 37.13 -15.82
C ARG A 38 23.84 36.41 -16.83
N ARG A 39 23.97 36.70 -18.14
CA ARG A 39 23.20 36.01 -19.19
C ARG A 39 23.54 34.52 -19.24
N ARG A 40 24.78 34.13 -19.15
CA ARG A 40 25.19 32.72 -19.07
C ARG A 40 24.63 32.03 -17.81
N ALA A 41 24.68 32.65 -16.68
CA ALA A 41 24.11 32.12 -15.43
C ALA A 41 22.60 31.94 -15.54
N ILE A 42 21.89 32.91 -16.12
CA ILE A 42 20.43 32.81 -16.35
C ILE A 42 20.12 31.65 -17.32
N VAL A 43 20.84 31.57 -18.44
CA VAL A 43 20.65 30.48 -19.40
C VAL A 43 20.96 29.14 -18.77
N ALA A 44 22.07 29.01 -18.05
CA ALA A 44 22.42 27.77 -17.35
C ALA A 44 21.33 27.38 -16.32
N LEU A 45 20.87 28.34 -15.51
CA LEU A 45 19.79 28.10 -14.56
C LEU A 45 18.48 27.67 -15.25
N ALA A 46 18.10 28.38 -16.32
CA ALA A 46 16.91 28.03 -17.11
C ALA A 46 17.03 26.63 -17.72
N THR A 47 18.21 26.28 -18.26
CA THR A 47 18.45 24.94 -18.79
C THR A 47 18.37 23.86 -17.72
N VAL A 48 19.01 24.07 -16.55
CA VAL A 48 18.92 23.14 -15.43
C VAL A 48 17.47 22.99 -14.97
N THR A 49 16.76 24.10 -14.80
CA THR A 49 15.34 24.09 -14.41
C THR A 49 14.50 23.32 -15.43
N PHE A 50 14.72 23.57 -16.73
CA PHE A 50 13.99 22.84 -17.80
C PHE A 50 14.27 21.34 -17.75
N VAL A 51 15.54 20.93 -17.60
CA VAL A 51 15.91 19.51 -17.50
C VAL A 51 15.26 18.86 -16.29
N VAL A 52 15.27 19.53 -15.12
CA VAL A 52 14.65 19.02 -13.88
C VAL A 52 13.13 18.89 -14.07
N VAL A 53 12.47 19.91 -14.62
CA VAL A 53 11.01 19.87 -14.87
C VAL A 53 10.65 18.78 -15.89
N ALA A 54 11.43 18.64 -16.97
CA ALA A 54 11.22 17.59 -17.95
C ALA A 54 11.42 16.19 -17.37
N TYR A 55 12.43 16.00 -16.53
CA TYR A 55 12.66 14.75 -15.80
C TYR A 55 11.50 14.43 -14.84
N LEU A 56 11.11 15.37 -13.98
CA LEU A 56 10.02 15.17 -13.04
C LEU A 56 8.69 14.95 -13.75
N GLY A 57 8.41 15.72 -14.81
CA GLY A 57 7.21 15.52 -15.63
C GLY A 57 7.18 14.16 -16.33
N GLY A 58 8.30 13.72 -16.86
CA GLY A 58 8.46 12.40 -17.49
C GLY A 58 8.25 11.25 -16.50
N THR A 59 8.88 11.31 -15.32
CA THR A 59 8.74 10.29 -14.27
C THR A 59 7.32 10.27 -13.70
N LEU A 60 6.67 11.44 -13.53
CA LEU A 60 5.27 11.51 -13.12
C LEU A 60 4.35 10.86 -14.18
N ALA A 61 4.53 11.18 -15.45
CA ALA A 61 3.73 10.60 -16.52
C ALA A 61 3.88 9.07 -16.59
N MET A 62 5.09 8.54 -16.36
CA MET A 62 5.32 7.10 -16.23
C MET A 62 4.63 6.51 -15.01
N ALA A 63 4.71 7.16 -13.85
CA ALA A 63 4.06 6.73 -12.63
C ALA A 63 2.53 6.68 -12.77
N LEU A 64 1.92 7.70 -13.39
CA LEU A 64 0.48 7.75 -13.63
C LEU A 64 -0.01 6.62 -14.54
N ARG A 65 0.83 6.14 -15.47
CA ARG A 65 0.53 5.00 -16.34
C ARG A 65 0.79 3.65 -15.69
N ASN A 66 1.57 3.61 -14.61
CA ASN A 66 1.98 2.37 -13.98
C ASN A 66 1.02 1.99 -12.82
N PRO A 67 0.20 0.94 -12.97
CA PRO A 67 -0.73 0.52 -11.91
C PRO A 67 -0.05 0.00 -10.64
N THR A 68 1.26 -0.26 -10.65
CA THR A 68 1.98 -0.65 -9.42
C THR A 68 2.00 0.46 -8.36
N TYR A 69 1.82 1.72 -8.77
CA TYR A 69 1.75 2.88 -7.87
C TYR A 69 0.38 3.05 -7.18
N GLY A 70 -0.64 2.34 -7.60
CA GLY A 70 -1.98 2.41 -7.01
C GLY A 70 -3.11 2.18 -8.01
N VAL A 71 -4.32 2.01 -7.52
CA VAL A 71 -5.51 1.79 -8.37
C VAL A 71 -5.92 3.08 -9.08
N SER A 72 -5.96 4.19 -8.33
CA SER A 72 -6.37 5.50 -8.85
C SER A 72 -5.19 6.34 -9.33
N TYR A 73 -5.44 7.29 -10.24
CA TYR A 73 -4.43 8.28 -10.65
C TYR A 73 -3.97 9.16 -9.48
N MET A 74 -4.87 9.48 -8.54
CA MET A 74 -4.51 10.24 -7.34
C MET A 74 -3.53 9.46 -6.45
N ALA A 75 -3.77 8.16 -6.22
CA ALA A 75 -2.85 7.31 -5.49
C ALA A 75 -1.49 7.22 -6.17
N ARG A 76 -1.47 7.07 -7.50
CA ARG A 76 -0.22 7.03 -8.29
C ARG A 76 0.57 8.33 -8.19
N GLY A 77 -0.10 9.47 -8.29
CA GLY A 77 0.52 10.78 -8.12
C GLY A 77 1.04 11.00 -6.70
N ALA A 78 0.27 10.62 -5.68
CA ALA A 78 0.67 10.70 -4.29
C ALA A 78 1.89 9.81 -3.98
N GLU A 79 1.90 8.56 -4.47
CA GLU A 79 3.01 7.63 -4.29
C GLU A 79 4.27 8.16 -5.00
N TRP A 80 4.15 8.66 -6.24
CA TRP A 80 5.24 9.30 -6.94
C TRP A 80 5.79 10.51 -6.17
N GLY A 81 4.92 11.37 -5.67
CA GLY A 81 5.32 12.56 -4.91
C GLY A 81 6.10 12.21 -3.64
N ARG A 82 5.67 11.16 -2.92
CA ARG A 82 6.38 10.65 -1.74
C ARG A 82 7.78 10.11 -2.08
N GLN A 83 7.92 9.46 -3.22
CA GLN A 83 9.21 8.93 -3.70
C GLN A 83 10.17 10.04 -4.18
N HIS A 84 9.64 11.18 -4.61
CA HIS A 84 10.41 12.32 -5.11
C HIS A 84 10.61 13.45 -4.07
N GLY A 85 10.46 13.14 -2.79
CA GLY A 85 10.79 14.07 -1.69
C GLY A 85 9.73 15.12 -1.37
N ILE A 86 8.57 15.13 -2.05
CA ILE A 86 7.45 16.03 -1.74
C ILE A 86 6.36 15.37 -0.87
N GLY A 87 6.75 14.35 -0.09
CA GLY A 87 5.83 13.62 0.80
C GLY A 87 5.06 14.52 1.77
N SER A 88 5.71 15.54 2.34
CA SER A 88 5.05 16.51 3.24
C SER A 88 3.95 17.30 2.53
N PHE A 89 4.17 17.69 1.28
CA PHE A 89 3.15 18.36 0.47
C PHE A 89 1.97 17.42 0.17
N VAL A 90 2.25 16.18 -0.20
CA VAL A 90 1.20 15.15 -0.40
C VAL A 90 0.38 14.97 0.88
N THR A 91 1.04 14.86 2.04
CA THR A 91 0.39 14.76 3.36
C THR A 91 -0.50 15.96 3.64
N TRP A 92 -0.03 17.16 3.34
CA TRP A 92 -0.81 18.39 3.50
C TRP A 92 -2.07 18.39 2.61
N VAL A 93 -1.93 18.05 1.31
CA VAL A 93 -3.06 17.93 0.38
C VAL A 93 -4.09 16.92 0.86
N GLU A 94 -3.66 15.73 1.27
CA GLU A 94 -4.56 14.70 1.81
C GLU A 94 -5.28 15.19 3.08
N THR A 95 -4.56 15.87 3.97
CA THR A 95 -5.14 16.43 5.20
C THR A 95 -6.22 17.45 4.89
N GLU A 96 -5.95 18.41 3.98
CA GLU A 96 -6.95 19.40 3.57
C GLU A 96 -8.13 18.77 2.83
N TYR A 97 -7.88 17.75 2.00
CA TYR A 97 -8.95 17.01 1.34
C TYR A 97 -9.92 16.38 2.36
N TYR A 98 -9.42 15.71 3.39
CA TYR A 98 -10.27 15.07 4.40
C TYR A 98 -10.94 16.08 5.35
N LYS A 99 -10.33 17.22 5.61
CA LYS A 99 -10.99 18.32 6.33
C LYS A 99 -12.19 18.88 5.56
N LEU A 100 -12.05 19.02 4.25
CA LEU A 100 -13.11 19.52 3.37
C LEU A 100 -14.18 18.47 3.04
N ASN A 101 -13.84 17.20 3.16
CA ASN A 101 -14.70 16.06 2.85
C ASN A 101 -14.81 15.11 4.06
N PRO A 102 -15.36 15.53 5.19
CA PRO A 102 -15.54 14.68 6.36
C PRO A 102 -16.52 13.54 6.06
N ALA A 103 -16.38 12.45 6.78
CA ALA A 103 -17.33 11.35 6.69
C ALA A 103 -18.76 11.82 7.02
N LYS A 104 -19.72 11.39 6.21
CA LYS A 104 -21.13 11.79 6.33
C LYS A 104 -21.73 11.29 7.65
N VAL A 105 -22.33 12.19 8.42
CA VAL A 105 -23.08 11.86 9.64
C VAL A 105 -24.50 11.39 9.29
N GLY A 106 -24.98 10.38 9.99
CA GLY A 106 -26.34 9.85 9.85
C GLY A 106 -26.57 9.10 8.53
N GLY A 107 -27.84 8.93 8.19
CA GLY A 107 -28.27 8.24 6.98
C GLY A 107 -28.44 6.73 7.16
N LYS A 108 -28.87 6.07 6.08
CA LYS A 108 -29.00 4.60 6.01
C LYS A 108 -28.01 4.07 4.98
N PRO A 109 -27.40 2.90 5.23
CA PRO A 109 -26.57 2.26 4.23
C PRO A 109 -27.41 1.80 3.02
N PRO A 110 -26.78 1.55 1.86
CA PRO A 110 -27.45 1.00 0.70
C PRO A 110 -28.23 -0.28 1.04
N ALA A 111 -29.33 -0.54 0.33
CA ALA A 111 -30.09 -1.77 0.50
C ALA A 111 -29.19 -3.00 0.30
N LYS A 112 -29.37 -4.04 1.10
CA LYS A 112 -28.62 -5.31 1.08
C LYS A 112 -27.13 -5.18 1.50
N SER A 113 -26.74 -4.08 2.14
CA SER A 113 -25.33 -3.89 2.60
C SER A 113 -24.88 -4.88 3.67
N PHE A 114 -25.78 -5.57 4.34
CA PHE A 114 -25.48 -6.53 5.41
C PHE A 114 -25.52 -8.00 4.95
N GLY A 115 -25.36 -8.23 3.65
CA GLY A 115 -25.32 -9.55 3.06
C GLY A 115 -26.73 -10.18 2.89
N SER A 116 -26.79 -11.08 1.93
CA SER A 116 -27.92 -11.98 1.71
C SER A 116 -27.43 -13.43 1.59
N GLY A 117 -26.23 -13.70 2.14
CA GLY A 117 -25.58 -14.99 2.06
C GLY A 117 -26.29 -16.09 2.86
N VAL A 118 -25.92 -17.32 2.60
CA VAL A 118 -26.41 -18.48 3.33
C VAL A 118 -25.95 -18.36 4.78
N THR A 119 -26.91 -18.33 5.71
CA THR A 119 -26.63 -18.44 7.13
C THR A 119 -25.92 -19.78 7.36
N ALA A 120 -24.88 -19.78 8.19
CA ALA A 120 -24.10 -20.99 8.42
C ALA A 120 -24.98 -22.17 8.84
N VAL A 121 -24.81 -23.29 8.18
CA VAL A 121 -25.37 -24.56 8.64
C VAL A 121 -24.52 -25.03 9.81
N LYS A 122 -25.16 -25.36 10.95
CA LYS A 122 -24.45 -25.87 12.13
C LYS A 122 -23.71 -27.15 11.79
N VAL A 123 -22.41 -27.06 11.63
CA VAL A 123 -21.51 -28.20 11.36
C VAL A 123 -20.98 -28.71 12.71
N PRO A 124 -20.88 -30.03 12.92
CA PRO A 124 -20.26 -30.59 14.14
C PRO A 124 -18.82 -30.08 14.31
N SER A 125 -18.48 -29.54 15.48
CA SER A 125 -17.20 -28.86 15.75
C SER A 125 -16.00 -29.78 16.02
N ALA A 126 -15.94 -30.95 15.40
CA ALA A 126 -14.78 -31.83 15.54
C ALA A 126 -13.62 -31.36 14.63
N GLY A 127 -12.56 -30.84 15.23
CA GLY A 127 -11.32 -30.48 14.52
C GLY A 127 -11.26 -29.08 13.91
N HIS A 128 -12.25 -28.22 14.18
CA HIS A 128 -12.27 -26.81 13.77
C HIS A 128 -12.87 -25.92 14.86
N LEU A 129 -12.70 -24.59 14.75
CA LEU A 129 -13.27 -23.65 15.70
C LEU A 129 -14.80 -23.56 15.51
N PRO A 130 -15.55 -23.28 16.62
CA PRO A 130 -16.99 -23.04 16.51
C PRO A 130 -17.29 -21.76 15.74
N GLU A 131 -18.47 -21.68 15.15
CA GLU A 131 -18.96 -20.47 14.51
C GLU A 131 -18.87 -19.27 15.49
N PRO A 132 -18.34 -18.12 15.05
CA PRO A 132 -18.21 -16.96 15.91
C PRO A 132 -19.58 -16.39 16.34
N PRO A 133 -19.71 -15.86 17.57
CA PRO A 133 -20.95 -15.25 18.01
C PRO A 133 -21.27 -14.00 17.19
N ARG A 134 -22.57 -13.71 17.01
CA ARG A 134 -23.02 -12.52 16.28
C ARG A 134 -22.33 -11.24 16.74
N VAL A 135 -21.88 -10.42 15.79
CA VAL A 135 -21.25 -9.12 16.10
C VAL A 135 -22.32 -8.11 16.51
N ILE A 136 -22.16 -7.52 17.67
CA ILE A 136 -23.09 -6.50 18.17
C ILE A 136 -22.81 -5.16 17.45
N SER A 137 -23.81 -4.62 16.77
CA SER A 137 -23.71 -3.28 16.15
C SER A 137 -23.42 -2.19 17.19
N PRO A 138 -22.59 -1.20 16.88
CA PRO A 138 -22.41 -0.01 17.72
C PRO A 138 -23.62 0.93 17.67
N ALA A 139 -24.49 0.81 16.66
CA ALA A 139 -25.68 1.64 16.53
C ALA A 139 -26.83 1.10 17.40
N ALA A 140 -27.57 2.01 18.06
CA ALA A 140 -28.63 1.65 19.02
C ALA A 140 -29.73 0.77 18.41
N ASN A 141 -30.05 0.97 17.12
CA ASN A 141 -31.06 0.21 16.39
C ASN A 141 -30.40 -0.56 15.24
N PRO A 142 -29.97 -1.82 15.47
CA PRO A 142 -29.39 -2.64 14.40
C PRO A 142 -30.36 -2.84 13.26
N LEU A 143 -29.85 -2.82 12.04
CA LEU A 143 -30.64 -3.11 10.85
C LEU A 143 -30.71 -4.63 10.60
N PRO A 144 -31.72 -5.11 9.86
CA PRO A 144 -31.84 -6.54 9.52
C PRO A 144 -30.54 -7.04 8.84
N GLY A 145 -30.02 -8.18 9.32
CA GLY A 145 -28.76 -8.78 8.85
C GLY A 145 -27.49 -8.18 9.42
N GLU A 146 -27.54 -7.04 10.09
CA GLU A 146 -26.37 -6.40 10.67
C GLU A 146 -25.70 -7.27 11.74
N GLY A 147 -24.42 -7.56 11.58
CA GLY A 147 -23.62 -8.40 12.47
C GLY A 147 -23.90 -9.90 12.39
N VAL A 148 -24.70 -10.34 11.44
CA VAL A 148 -24.92 -11.78 11.16
C VAL A 148 -23.75 -12.29 10.32
N TRP A 149 -23.25 -13.47 10.68
CA TRP A 149 -22.19 -14.12 9.93
C TRP A 149 -22.73 -14.88 8.72
N HIS A 150 -22.02 -14.79 7.60
CA HIS A 150 -22.27 -15.47 6.34
C HIS A 150 -21.03 -16.28 5.95
N VAL A 151 -21.22 -17.49 5.46
CA VAL A 151 -20.14 -18.32 4.96
C VAL A 151 -19.53 -17.68 3.71
N ALA A 152 -18.22 -17.60 3.64
CA ALA A 152 -17.46 -17.03 2.52
C ALA A 152 -16.26 -17.91 2.14
N GLY A 153 -15.80 -17.75 0.90
CA GLY A 153 -14.63 -18.48 0.40
C GLY A 153 -14.88 -19.98 0.23
N ARG A 154 -13.77 -20.73 0.22
CA ARG A 154 -13.78 -22.20 0.11
C ARG A 154 -14.05 -22.85 1.45
N THR A 155 -14.69 -24.03 1.41
CA THR A 155 -14.83 -24.92 2.56
C THR A 155 -13.75 -25.98 2.57
N ASP A 156 -13.41 -26.52 3.74
CA ASP A 156 -12.60 -27.75 3.89
C ASP A 156 -13.53 -28.93 4.19
N ASN A 157 -13.70 -29.85 3.24
CA ASN A 157 -14.61 -30.99 3.37
C ASN A 157 -16.05 -30.60 3.79
N GLY A 158 -16.55 -29.48 3.27
CA GLY A 158 -17.87 -28.94 3.60
C GLY A 158 -17.90 -28.08 4.88
N VAL A 159 -16.81 -27.97 5.62
CA VAL A 159 -16.69 -27.10 6.80
C VAL A 159 -16.33 -25.68 6.35
N PRO A 160 -17.11 -24.65 6.74
CA PRO A 160 -16.76 -23.27 6.47
C PRO A 160 -15.42 -22.89 7.09
N THR A 161 -14.56 -22.25 6.32
CA THR A 161 -13.24 -21.80 6.77
C THR A 161 -13.17 -20.31 7.05
N VAL A 162 -14.10 -19.56 6.46
CA VAL A 162 -14.24 -18.10 6.60
C VAL A 162 -15.70 -17.74 6.78
N TYR A 163 -15.94 -16.79 7.68
CA TYR A 163 -17.23 -16.13 7.85
C TYR A 163 -17.05 -14.63 7.67
N GLU A 164 -18.00 -13.97 7.01
CA GLU A 164 -18.04 -12.53 6.82
C GLU A 164 -19.28 -11.93 7.51
N ALA A 165 -19.08 -10.81 8.22
CA ALA A 165 -20.16 -10.05 8.82
C ALA A 165 -20.01 -8.58 8.48
N PHE A 166 -21.13 -7.85 8.55
CA PHE A 166 -21.18 -6.45 8.16
C PHE A 166 -21.90 -5.66 9.24
N ILE A 167 -21.28 -4.55 9.68
CA ILE A 167 -21.87 -3.65 10.68
C ILE A 167 -21.64 -2.18 10.26
N ARG A 168 -22.38 -1.28 10.87
CA ARG A 168 -22.04 0.15 10.78
C ARG A 168 -20.78 0.44 11.59
N PRO A 169 -19.92 1.44 11.21
CA PRO A 169 -18.65 1.72 11.89
C PRO A 169 -18.86 2.15 13.34
N ASP A 170 -19.84 3.02 13.58
CA ASP A 170 -20.19 3.62 14.85
C ASP A 170 -21.67 4.03 14.94
N ALA A 171 -22.07 4.75 15.99
CA ALA A 171 -23.43 5.25 16.18
C ALA A 171 -23.75 6.52 15.38
N ILE A 172 -22.75 7.17 14.79
CA ILE A 172 -22.85 8.48 14.15
C ILE A 172 -22.80 8.36 12.62
N HIS A 173 -21.87 7.60 12.08
CA HIS A 173 -21.64 7.45 10.64
C HIS A 173 -22.47 6.30 10.04
N THR A 174 -23.76 6.34 10.32
CA THR A 174 -24.70 5.21 10.12
C THR A 174 -25.05 4.86 8.66
N SER A 175 -24.60 5.65 7.70
CA SER A 175 -24.72 5.35 6.26
C SER A 175 -23.59 4.50 5.70
N TYR A 176 -22.54 4.27 6.47
CA TYR A 176 -21.40 3.45 6.06
C TYR A 176 -21.51 2.02 6.61
N VAL A 177 -20.80 1.12 5.96
CA VAL A 177 -20.70 -0.30 6.35
C VAL A 177 -19.24 -0.70 6.39
N VAL A 178 -18.88 -1.43 7.44
CA VAL A 178 -17.58 -2.04 7.66
C VAL A 178 -17.74 -3.56 7.52
N GLY A 179 -16.84 -4.19 6.79
CA GLY A 179 -16.76 -5.63 6.66
C GLY A 179 -15.81 -6.22 7.70
N ILE A 180 -16.20 -7.38 8.20
CA ILE A 180 -15.45 -8.19 9.15
C ILE A 180 -15.31 -9.58 8.55
N ALA A 181 -14.10 -10.13 8.50
CA ALA A 181 -13.86 -11.51 8.13
C ALA A 181 -13.24 -12.25 9.30
N TRP A 182 -13.84 -13.37 9.67
CA TRP A 182 -13.35 -14.30 10.67
C TRP A 182 -12.83 -15.55 9.96
N MET A 183 -11.61 -15.98 10.28
CA MET A 183 -10.90 -17.06 9.59
C MET A 183 -10.42 -18.10 10.59
N ASP A 184 -10.71 -19.37 10.32
CA ASP A 184 -10.33 -20.49 11.18
C ASP A 184 -8.88 -20.94 10.92
N PRO A 185 -7.91 -20.70 11.82
CA PRO A 185 -6.52 -21.09 11.64
C PRO A 185 -6.29 -22.60 11.80
N THR A 186 -7.26 -23.36 12.28
CA THR A 186 -7.15 -24.83 12.33
C THR A 186 -7.33 -25.45 10.95
N LEU A 187 -8.11 -24.79 10.08
CA LEU A 187 -8.38 -25.20 8.69
C LEU A 187 -7.52 -24.45 7.69
N LEU A 188 -7.02 -23.26 8.06
CA LEU A 188 -6.29 -22.35 7.20
C LEU A 188 -4.84 -22.19 7.67
N ARG A 189 -3.95 -22.02 6.70
CA ARG A 189 -2.56 -21.60 6.90
C ARG A 189 -2.34 -20.24 6.30
N ALA A 190 -1.63 -19.39 7.01
CA ALA A 190 -1.26 -18.06 6.57
C ALA A 190 0.09 -18.05 5.83
N GLN A 191 0.25 -17.10 4.90
CA GLN A 191 1.52 -16.77 4.27
C GLN A 191 1.63 -15.28 3.99
N LEU A 192 2.81 -14.70 4.25
CA LEU A 192 3.15 -13.34 3.85
C LEU A 192 3.72 -13.35 2.43
N TYR A 193 3.12 -12.61 1.53
CA TYR A 193 3.59 -12.37 0.17
C TYR A 193 4.23 -10.99 0.09
N SER A 194 5.46 -10.95 -0.37
CA SER A 194 6.13 -9.68 -0.70
C SER A 194 5.57 -9.14 -2.01
N GLY A 195 5.31 -7.84 -2.06
CA GLY A 195 4.91 -7.16 -3.29
C GLY A 195 6.10 -6.90 -4.21
N SER A 196 5.82 -6.37 -5.39
CA SER A 196 6.86 -6.01 -6.36
C SER A 196 7.72 -4.80 -5.90
N PHE A 197 7.27 -4.02 -4.93
CA PHE A 197 7.94 -2.84 -4.42
C PHE A 197 8.12 -2.85 -2.88
N ILE A 198 7.18 -3.40 -2.11
CA ILE A 198 7.27 -3.52 -0.64
C ILE A 198 7.53 -4.99 -0.29
N PRO A 199 8.55 -5.31 0.48
CA PRO A 199 9.36 -4.45 1.35
C PRO A 199 10.49 -3.68 0.66
N GLY A 200 10.68 -3.84 -0.67
CA GLY A 200 11.79 -3.26 -1.42
C GLY A 200 13.08 -4.08 -1.29
N GLY A 201 14.15 -3.63 -1.99
CA GLY A 201 15.43 -4.32 -2.06
C GLY A 201 15.50 -5.42 -3.14
N ASN A 202 16.69 -5.98 -3.33
CA ASN A 202 16.95 -7.05 -4.32
C ASN A 202 16.85 -8.44 -3.66
N TYR A 203 15.70 -8.73 -3.09
CA TYR A 203 15.45 -10.02 -2.45
C TYR A 203 14.67 -10.94 -3.39
N HIS A 204 15.00 -12.24 -3.35
CA HIS A 204 14.27 -13.27 -4.08
C HIS A 204 13.44 -14.08 -3.08
N PHE A 205 12.17 -13.78 -3.01
CA PHE A 205 11.24 -14.50 -2.14
C PHE A 205 10.47 -15.56 -2.93
N ILE A 206 10.29 -16.72 -2.34
CA ILE A 206 9.42 -17.78 -2.88
C ILE A 206 7.97 -17.26 -2.90
N TYR A 207 7.58 -16.57 -1.81
CA TYR A 207 6.26 -15.96 -1.70
C TYR A 207 6.33 -14.48 -2.06
N SER A 208 6.14 -14.20 -3.33
CA SER A 208 6.08 -12.84 -3.88
C SER A 208 4.93 -12.71 -4.87
N ALA A 209 4.42 -11.47 -5.05
CA ALA A 209 3.41 -11.18 -6.07
C ALA A 209 3.95 -11.49 -7.48
N PRO A 210 3.13 -12.07 -8.35
CA PRO A 210 1.73 -12.51 -8.18
C PRO A 210 1.60 -13.88 -7.50
N ILE A 211 0.38 -14.18 -7.00
CA ILE A 211 0.07 -15.54 -6.56
C ILE A 211 0.18 -16.48 -7.77
N THR A 212 0.98 -17.51 -7.63
CA THR A 212 1.19 -18.49 -8.71
C THR A 212 -0.03 -19.39 -8.91
N PRO A 213 -0.23 -19.97 -10.11
CA PRO A 213 -1.28 -20.96 -10.34
C PRO A 213 -1.22 -22.15 -9.37
N PHE A 214 -0.04 -22.57 -8.97
CA PHE A 214 0.13 -23.64 -7.99
C PHE A 214 -0.40 -23.23 -6.61
N ALA A 215 0.01 -22.07 -6.10
CA ALA A 215 -0.42 -21.53 -4.81
C ALA A 215 -1.94 -21.26 -4.77
N SER A 216 -2.52 -20.87 -5.91
CA SER A 216 -3.95 -20.56 -6.02
C SER A 216 -4.87 -21.77 -5.77
N ARG A 217 -4.36 -22.99 -5.90
CA ARG A 217 -5.14 -24.23 -5.72
C ARG A 217 -5.73 -24.36 -4.31
N SER A 218 -5.05 -23.84 -3.31
CA SER A 218 -5.48 -23.87 -1.91
C SER A 218 -5.96 -22.53 -1.38
N LEU A 219 -5.87 -21.45 -2.16
CA LEU A 219 -6.20 -20.10 -1.73
C LEU A 219 -7.67 -19.97 -1.34
N VAL A 220 -7.92 -19.35 -0.19
CA VAL A 220 -9.26 -19.09 0.35
C VAL A 220 -9.48 -17.58 0.50
N ALA A 221 -8.52 -16.85 1.04
CA ALA A 221 -8.59 -15.40 1.19
C ALA A 221 -7.23 -14.74 0.99
N ALA A 222 -7.27 -13.48 0.59
CA ALA A 222 -6.08 -12.62 0.56
C ALA A 222 -6.47 -11.20 1.00
N PHE A 223 -5.57 -10.53 1.74
CA PHE A 223 -5.80 -9.19 2.27
C PHE A 223 -4.51 -8.40 2.42
N ASN A 224 -4.63 -7.08 2.41
CA ASN A 224 -3.49 -6.18 2.53
C ASN A 224 -2.69 -6.40 3.81
N ALA A 225 -1.37 -6.19 3.74
CA ALA A 225 -0.52 -6.06 4.91
C ALA A 225 -0.50 -4.60 5.43
N GLY A 226 0.60 -4.15 6.02
CA GLY A 226 0.68 -2.85 6.68
C GLY A 226 1.09 -1.68 5.78
N PHE A 227 1.42 -0.58 6.42
CA PHE A 227 1.93 0.63 5.78
C PHE A 227 3.22 0.38 5.01
N ARG A 228 3.59 1.32 4.16
CA ARG A 228 4.93 1.35 3.59
C ARG A 228 5.97 1.28 4.70
N MET A 229 7.13 0.67 4.43
CA MET A 229 8.11 0.38 5.47
C MET A 229 8.59 1.62 6.22
N GLN A 230 8.73 2.76 5.51
CA GLN A 230 9.11 4.03 6.12
C GLN A 230 8.03 4.64 7.05
N ASP A 231 6.76 4.25 6.87
CA ASP A 231 5.63 4.76 7.65
C ASP A 231 5.15 3.76 8.71
N ALA A 232 5.53 2.50 8.57
CA ALA A 232 5.13 1.40 9.45
C ALA A 232 5.75 1.49 10.86
N ASN A 233 6.83 2.26 11.00
CA ASN A 233 7.60 2.35 12.25
C ASN A 233 7.90 0.98 12.86
N GLY A 234 8.33 0.03 12.01
CA GLY A 234 8.57 -1.35 12.39
C GLY A 234 9.42 -2.09 11.35
N GLY A 235 9.77 -3.33 11.66
CA GLY A 235 10.62 -4.18 10.84
C GLY A 235 9.87 -5.16 9.94
N TYR A 236 10.67 -5.91 9.19
CA TYR A 236 10.20 -6.92 8.25
C TYR A 236 11.18 -8.10 8.21
N TYR A 237 10.67 -9.28 8.51
CA TYR A 237 11.40 -10.54 8.42
C TYR A 237 10.56 -11.56 7.66
N THR A 238 11.12 -12.27 6.71
CA THR A 238 10.45 -13.36 6.02
C THR A 238 11.45 -14.32 5.38
N GLN A 239 11.11 -15.61 5.36
CA GLN A 239 11.86 -16.66 4.67
C GLN A 239 13.35 -16.65 5.04
N GLY A 240 13.66 -16.53 6.33
CA GLY A 240 15.02 -16.52 6.85
C GLY A 240 15.78 -15.20 6.67
N GLN A 241 15.17 -14.16 6.07
CA GLN A 241 15.83 -12.90 5.76
C GLN A 241 15.29 -11.74 6.60
N MET A 242 16.19 -11.05 7.31
CA MET A 242 15.89 -9.79 8.01
C MET A 242 16.02 -8.63 7.04
N ILE A 243 14.89 -8.13 6.53
CA ILE A 243 14.87 -7.04 5.55
C ILE A 243 15.01 -5.69 6.25
N LEU A 244 14.26 -5.51 7.34
CA LEU A 244 14.36 -4.38 8.23
C LEU A 244 14.37 -4.87 9.68
N PRO A 245 15.21 -4.32 10.55
CA PRO A 245 15.29 -4.72 11.94
C PRO A 245 13.94 -4.69 12.66
N LEU A 246 13.63 -5.75 13.39
CA LEU A 246 12.40 -5.84 14.17
C LEU A 246 12.52 -4.95 15.40
N ARG A 247 11.50 -4.14 15.65
CA ARG A 247 11.43 -3.18 16.74
C ARG A 247 10.67 -3.77 17.93
N LYS A 248 11.30 -3.74 19.11
CA LYS A 248 10.65 -4.15 20.37
C LYS A 248 9.44 -3.26 20.66
N GLY A 249 8.34 -3.86 21.11
CA GLY A 249 7.06 -3.20 21.41
C GLY A 249 6.18 -2.94 20.18
N ALA A 250 6.71 -3.01 18.94
CA ALA A 250 5.90 -2.82 17.76
C ALA A 250 4.86 -3.93 17.59
N ALA A 251 3.66 -3.55 17.16
CA ALA A 251 2.63 -4.52 16.77
C ALA A 251 3.12 -5.36 15.60
N SER A 252 2.99 -6.66 15.70
CA SER A 252 3.60 -7.63 14.80
C SER A 252 2.60 -8.70 14.41
N VAL A 253 2.40 -8.90 13.14
CA VAL A 253 1.88 -10.17 12.61
C VAL A 253 3.05 -11.13 12.56
N VAL A 254 2.93 -12.25 13.26
CA VAL A 254 3.90 -13.35 13.25
C VAL A 254 3.26 -14.55 12.58
N ILE A 255 3.94 -15.09 11.58
CA ILE A 255 3.55 -16.33 10.92
C ILE A 255 4.64 -17.37 11.22
N TYR A 256 4.23 -18.54 11.67
CA TYR A 256 5.11 -19.66 11.95
C TYR A 256 5.22 -20.60 10.74
N LYS A 257 6.23 -21.44 10.70
CA LYS A 257 6.49 -22.39 9.60
C LYS A 257 5.35 -23.37 9.34
N ASP A 258 4.53 -23.67 10.35
CA ASP A 258 3.31 -24.46 10.20
C ASP A 258 2.16 -23.70 9.57
N GLY A 259 2.34 -22.38 9.30
CA GLY A 259 1.32 -21.49 8.76
C GLY A 259 0.38 -20.89 9.81
N THR A 260 0.62 -21.10 11.09
CA THR A 260 -0.12 -20.41 12.16
C THR A 260 0.22 -18.92 12.14
N MET A 261 -0.82 -18.07 12.20
CA MET A 261 -0.69 -16.61 12.27
C MET A 261 -1.13 -16.12 13.65
N THR A 262 -0.42 -15.13 14.17
CA THR A 262 -0.82 -14.45 15.41
C THR A 262 -0.43 -12.97 15.39
N VAL A 263 -0.99 -12.19 16.33
CA VAL A 263 -0.73 -10.75 16.48
C VAL A 263 -0.34 -10.44 17.91
N GLY A 264 0.77 -9.70 18.09
CA GLY A 264 1.21 -9.27 19.42
C GLY A 264 2.32 -8.23 19.37
N ALA A 265 2.76 -7.75 20.56
CA ALA A 265 3.89 -6.83 20.66
C ALA A 265 5.22 -7.60 20.57
N TRP A 266 6.10 -7.25 19.65
CA TRP A 266 7.40 -7.90 19.51
C TRP A 266 8.26 -7.75 20.76
N GLY A 267 8.90 -8.83 21.18
CA GLY A 267 9.71 -8.88 22.39
C GLY A 267 8.92 -9.15 23.68
N SER A 268 7.59 -9.33 23.59
CA SER A 268 6.78 -9.87 24.70
C SER A 268 6.82 -11.41 24.70
N PRO A 269 6.36 -12.08 25.78
CA PRO A 269 6.29 -13.54 25.82
C PRO A 269 5.52 -14.11 24.62
N GLY A 270 6.11 -15.08 23.92
CA GLY A 270 5.57 -15.68 22.70
C GLY A 270 5.84 -14.90 21.42
N PHE A 271 6.36 -13.68 21.49
CA PHE A 271 6.64 -12.82 20.31
C PHE A 271 8.14 -12.50 20.21
N THR A 272 8.96 -13.53 20.14
CA THR A 272 10.41 -13.42 19.99
C THR A 272 10.87 -14.28 18.81
N MET A 273 12.07 -13.99 18.30
CA MET A 273 12.64 -14.80 17.22
C MET A 273 12.94 -16.20 17.71
N THR A 274 12.39 -17.18 17.00
CA THR A 274 12.66 -18.61 17.18
C THR A 274 12.87 -19.26 15.82
N ASN A 275 13.36 -20.49 15.78
CA ASN A 275 13.51 -21.27 14.55
C ASN A 275 12.17 -21.66 13.89
N GLN A 276 11.04 -21.45 14.59
CA GLN A 276 9.69 -21.69 14.05
C GLN A 276 9.10 -20.45 13.35
N VAL A 277 9.68 -19.25 13.55
CA VAL A 277 9.19 -18.04 12.89
C VAL A 277 9.53 -18.07 11.40
N GLU A 278 8.52 -17.98 10.56
CA GLU A 278 8.63 -17.87 9.10
C GLU A 278 8.63 -16.43 8.64
N SER A 279 7.71 -15.61 9.19
CA SER A 279 7.59 -14.19 8.82
C SER A 279 7.17 -13.34 10.00
N VAL A 280 7.66 -12.10 10.04
CA VAL A 280 7.22 -11.04 10.94
C VAL A 280 7.01 -9.77 10.14
N ARG A 281 5.79 -9.23 10.20
CA ARG A 281 5.44 -7.95 9.60
C ARG A 281 4.94 -7.00 10.67
N GLN A 282 5.71 -5.94 10.94
CA GLN A 282 5.38 -4.96 11.97
C GLN A 282 4.66 -3.74 11.39
N ASN A 283 3.76 -3.15 12.17
CA ASN A 283 3.07 -1.92 11.82
C ASN A 283 2.58 -1.18 13.08
N LEU A 284 3.24 -0.07 13.42
CA LEU A 284 2.87 0.81 14.54
C LEU A 284 2.82 0.08 15.90
N ASN A 285 1.79 0.38 16.71
CA ASN A 285 1.54 -0.18 18.02
C ASN A 285 0.32 -1.10 18.00
N LEU A 286 0.13 -1.90 19.06
CA LEU A 286 -1.10 -2.66 19.25
C LEU A 286 -2.28 -1.71 19.43
N LEU A 287 -3.36 -2.00 18.71
CA LEU A 287 -4.62 -1.27 18.74
C LEU A 287 -5.60 -1.86 19.76
N VAL A 288 -5.52 -3.18 19.94
CA VAL A 288 -6.29 -3.93 20.93
C VAL A 288 -5.32 -4.70 21.82
N ILE A 289 -5.50 -4.58 23.14
CA ILE A 289 -4.69 -5.21 24.17
C ILE A 289 -5.62 -5.87 25.19
N ASN A 290 -5.48 -7.17 25.40
CA ASN A 290 -6.29 -7.95 26.34
C ASN A 290 -7.82 -7.75 26.14
N GLY A 291 -8.28 -7.72 24.90
CA GLY A 291 -9.69 -7.57 24.55
C GLY A 291 -10.26 -6.15 24.79
N ARG A 292 -9.39 -5.15 24.90
CA ARG A 292 -9.78 -3.75 25.10
C ARG A 292 -9.03 -2.85 24.11
N PRO A 293 -9.64 -1.75 23.66
CA PRO A 293 -8.92 -0.72 22.92
C PRO A 293 -7.69 -0.23 23.69
N ALA A 294 -6.60 0.04 22.99
CA ALA A 294 -5.38 0.57 23.58
C ALA A 294 -5.64 1.92 24.28
N PRO A 295 -4.96 2.24 25.39
CA PRO A 295 -5.23 3.45 26.18
C PRO A 295 -4.81 4.75 25.48
N ASP A 296 -3.92 4.67 24.50
CA ASP A 296 -3.28 5.79 23.80
C ASP A 296 -3.92 6.13 22.44
N LEU A 297 -5.14 5.63 22.17
CA LEU A 297 -5.85 5.90 20.91
C LEU A 297 -6.12 7.40 20.66
N SER A 298 -6.20 8.20 21.70
CA SER A 298 -6.38 9.66 21.59
C SER A 298 -5.15 10.41 21.10
N ASN A 299 -3.96 9.77 21.05
CA ASN A 299 -2.75 10.38 20.53
C ASN A 299 -2.61 10.09 19.02
N PRO A 300 -3.00 11.01 18.12
CA PRO A 300 -3.03 10.74 16.69
C PRO A 300 -1.65 10.48 16.08
N ALA A 301 -0.57 10.96 16.71
CA ALA A 301 0.80 10.78 16.20
C ALA A 301 1.26 9.32 16.21
N LEU A 302 0.61 8.46 16.99
CA LEU A 302 0.96 7.03 17.09
C LEU A 302 0.34 6.18 15.97
N TRP A 303 -0.63 6.71 15.20
CA TRP A 303 -1.51 5.91 14.34
C TRP A 303 -1.39 6.24 12.85
N GLY A 304 -0.28 6.80 12.43
CA GLY A 304 0.06 7.07 11.03
C GLY A 304 0.51 8.51 10.79
N ALA A 305 1.55 8.66 9.98
CA ALA A 305 2.22 9.94 9.75
C ALA A 305 1.36 10.97 9.00
N THR A 306 0.40 10.52 8.17
CA THR A 306 -0.38 11.39 7.29
C THR A 306 -1.72 11.79 7.91
N LEU A 307 -2.53 10.80 8.29
CA LEU A 307 -3.90 11.01 8.76
C LEU A 307 -4.06 10.79 10.26
N GLY A 308 -3.10 10.09 10.87
CA GLY A 308 -3.12 9.75 12.29
C GLY A 308 -4.44 9.13 12.74
N GLY A 309 -4.85 9.45 13.96
CA GLY A 309 -6.15 9.07 14.50
C GLY A 309 -7.26 10.08 14.26
N THR A 310 -7.01 11.19 13.55
CA THR A 310 -7.88 12.37 13.53
C THR A 310 -9.10 12.25 12.61
N PHE A 311 -8.99 11.47 11.52
CA PHE A 311 -10.04 11.41 10.50
C PHE A 311 -10.74 10.06 10.43
N ASN A 312 -12.05 10.12 10.13
CA ASN A 312 -12.85 8.95 9.79
C ASN A 312 -12.66 8.61 8.30
N VAL A 313 -11.82 7.62 8.03
CA VAL A 313 -11.38 7.24 6.68
C VAL A 313 -11.45 5.74 6.47
N TRP A 314 -11.08 5.28 5.28
CA TRP A 314 -10.83 3.85 5.07
C TRP A 314 -9.67 3.37 5.93
N ARG A 315 -9.93 2.34 6.72
CA ARG A 315 -8.92 1.66 7.53
C ARG A 315 -9.11 0.17 7.48
N SER A 316 -8.02 -0.56 7.70
CA SER A 316 -8.05 -2.00 7.98
C SER A 316 -7.27 -2.34 9.23
N GLY A 317 -7.65 -3.43 9.85
CA GLY A 317 -6.99 -3.99 11.03
C GLY A 317 -7.06 -5.50 11.05
N LEU A 318 -6.17 -6.10 11.80
CA LEU A 318 -6.07 -7.53 12.04
C LEU A 318 -6.05 -7.81 13.53
N GLY A 319 -6.80 -8.80 13.96
CA GLY A 319 -6.82 -9.23 15.34
C GLY A 319 -6.82 -10.75 15.46
N VAL A 320 -6.59 -11.20 16.70
CA VAL A 320 -6.67 -12.61 17.07
C VAL A 320 -7.62 -12.74 18.25
N THR A 321 -8.54 -13.68 18.15
CA THR A 321 -9.51 -13.99 19.21
C THR A 321 -8.88 -14.85 20.31
N LYS A 322 -9.60 -15.05 21.41
CA LYS A 322 -9.11 -15.87 22.54
C LYS A 322 -8.85 -17.32 22.15
N ASP A 323 -9.63 -17.86 21.24
CA ASP A 323 -9.52 -19.23 20.70
C ASP A 323 -8.59 -19.34 19.47
N GLY A 324 -7.96 -18.23 19.08
CA GLY A 324 -6.93 -18.16 18.05
C GLY A 324 -7.43 -17.83 16.66
N ALA A 325 -8.73 -17.61 16.45
CA ALA A 325 -9.25 -17.18 15.15
C ALA A 325 -8.64 -15.85 14.70
N ILE A 326 -8.45 -15.71 13.40
CA ILE A 326 -7.93 -14.49 12.79
C ILE A 326 -9.11 -13.63 12.34
N VAL A 327 -9.12 -12.37 12.78
CA VAL A 327 -10.17 -11.41 12.44
C VAL A 327 -9.56 -10.27 11.62
N TYR A 328 -10.07 -10.06 10.40
CA TYR A 328 -9.79 -8.87 9.61
C TYR A 328 -10.98 -7.93 9.68
N VAL A 329 -10.71 -6.64 9.80
CA VAL A 329 -11.71 -5.56 9.72
C VAL A 329 -11.27 -4.59 8.64
N GLY A 330 -12.20 -4.18 7.77
CA GLY A 330 -11.90 -3.16 6.76
C GLY A 330 -13.14 -2.40 6.33
N GLY A 331 -13.01 -1.09 6.17
CA GLY A 331 -14.13 -0.28 5.70
C GLY A 331 -13.90 1.22 5.78
N PRO A 332 -14.86 2.00 5.23
CA PRO A 332 -14.87 3.46 5.25
C PRO A 332 -15.30 4.02 6.62
N ALA A 333 -15.09 5.31 6.80
CA ALA A 333 -15.56 6.10 7.94
C ALA A 333 -15.13 5.58 9.31
N LEU A 334 -13.96 4.96 9.39
CA LEU A 334 -13.36 4.47 10.64
C LEU A 334 -12.37 5.50 11.19
N SER A 335 -12.60 5.98 12.42
CA SER A 335 -11.52 6.50 13.25
C SER A 335 -10.65 5.34 13.74
N ILE A 336 -9.51 5.66 14.34
CA ILE A 336 -8.67 4.62 14.96
C ILE A 336 -9.39 3.92 16.13
N THR A 337 -10.19 4.68 16.87
CA THR A 337 -11.01 4.17 17.97
C THR A 337 -12.13 3.25 17.48
N ASP A 338 -12.79 3.60 16.37
CA ASP A 338 -13.82 2.75 15.77
C ASP A 338 -13.23 1.44 15.28
N LEU A 339 -12.06 1.48 14.63
CA LEU A 339 -11.35 0.27 14.20
C LEU A 339 -11.04 -0.64 15.39
N ALA A 340 -10.53 -0.09 16.51
CA ALA A 340 -10.27 -0.85 17.73
C ALA A 340 -11.55 -1.46 18.31
N ASN A 341 -12.63 -0.68 18.40
CA ASN A 341 -13.91 -1.13 18.90
C ASN A 341 -14.52 -2.23 18.02
N VAL A 342 -14.44 -2.13 16.70
CA VAL A 342 -14.94 -3.17 15.79
C VAL A 342 -14.12 -4.45 15.92
N LEU A 343 -12.80 -4.39 16.04
CA LEU A 343 -11.96 -5.56 16.34
C LEU A 343 -12.36 -6.24 17.64
N VAL A 344 -12.56 -5.48 18.71
CA VAL A 344 -13.02 -6.02 20.01
C VAL A 344 -14.41 -6.65 19.89
N ARG A 345 -15.35 -6.02 19.19
CA ARG A 345 -16.70 -6.57 18.95
C ARG A 345 -16.68 -7.87 18.15
N ALA A 346 -15.70 -8.02 17.26
CA ALA A 346 -15.45 -9.24 16.52
C ALA A 346 -14.69 -10.33 17.33
N GLY A 347 -14.43 -10.09 18.62
CA GLY A 347 -13.82 -11.04 19.54
C GLY A 347 -12.29 -10.94 19.65
N ALA A 348 -11.64 -9.97 19.04
CA ALA A 348 -10.19 -9.83 19.10
C ALA A 348 -9.73 -9.52 20.54
N VAL A 349 -8.75 -10.28 21.04
CA VAL A 349 -8.05 -10.02 22.33
C VAL A 349 -6.74 -9.29 22.10
N THR A 350 -6.13 -9.43 20.93
CA THR A 350 -5.03 -8.61 20.44
C THR A 350 -5.34 -8.14 19.03
N GLY A 351 -4.90 -6.94 18.68
CA GLY A 351 -5.15 -6.42 17.33
C GLY A 351 -4.25 -5.25 16.98
N MET A 352 -4.09 -5.03 15.69
CA MET A 352 -3.28 -3.96 15.12
C MET A 352 -3.95 -3.34 13.91
N GLN A 353 -3.58 -2.11 13.59
CA GLN A 353 -3.92 -1.48 12.33
C GLN A 353 -3.06 -2.07 11.20
N LEU A 354 -3.65 -2.24 10.01
CA LEU A 354 -2.91 -2.61 8.81
C LEU A 354 -2.67 -1.39 7.92
N ASP A 355 -3.62 -1.03 7.05
CA ASP A 355 -3.44 0.12 6.15
C ASP A 355 -4.62 1.10 6.23
N ILE A 356 -4.37 2.29 5.72
CA ILE A 356 -5.32 3.40 5.57
C ILE A 356 -5.42 3.70 4.08
N ASN A 357 -6.56 4.22 3.63
CA ASN A 357 -6.80 4.64 2.26
C ASN A 357 -7.53 3.59 1.42
N THR A 358 -8.43 4.08 0.59
CA THR A 358 -9.28 3.29 -0.31
C THR A 358 -8.52 2.40 -1.28
N ASP A 359 -7.30 2.80 -1.67
CA ASP A 359 -6.50 2.07 -2.65
C ASP A 359 -5.76 0.87 -2.05
N TRP A 360 -5.57 0.85 -0.71
CA TRP A 360 -4.76 -0.17 -0.03
C TRP A 360 -5.54 -1.06 0.91
N VAL A 361 -6.68 -0.59 1.45
CA VAL A 361 -7.57 -1.43 2.26
C VAL A 361 -8.29 -2.40 1.34
N GLN A 362 -7.92 -3.67 1.43
CA GLN A 362 -8.48 -4.72 0.58
C GLN A 362 -8.51 -6.07 1.27
N TYR A 363 -9.61 -6.76 1.12
CA TYR A 363 -9.80 -8.16 1.49
C TYR A 363 -10.66 -8.84 0.42
N SER A 364 -10.28 -10.05 0.03
CA SER A 364 -11.07 -10.86 -0.90
C SER A 364 -11.08 -12.31 -0.46
N THR A 365 -12.24 -12.95 -0.57
CA THR A 365 -12.39 -14.40 -0.51
C THR A 365 -12.42 -15.00 -1.92
N PHE A 366 -12.06 -16.25 -2.02
CA PHE A 366 -12.01 -16.98 -3.29
C PHE A 366 -12.78 -18.29 -3.20
N THR A 367 -13.56 -18.59 -4.23
CA THR A 367 -14.34 -19.82 -4.37
C THR A 367 -13.78 -20.68 -5.48
N GLY A 368 -14.16 -21.95 -5.50
CA GLY A 368 -13.74 -22.91 -6.53
C GLY A 368 -13.74 -24.33 -6.00
N ALA A 369 -13.75 -25.31 -6.90
CA ALA A 369 -13.67 -26.72 -6.56
C ALA A 369 -12.34 -27.03 -5.83
N PRO A 370 -12.26 -28.07 -5.00
CA PRO A 370 -11.02 -28.53 -4.39
C PRO A 370 -9.91 -28.70 -5.44
N ASN A 371 -8.72 -28.22 -5.15
CA ASN A 371 -7.54 -28.23 -6.04
C ASN A 371 -7.69 -27.49 -7.39
N ALA A 372 -8.80 -26.82 -7.66
CA ALA A 372 -8.90 -26.02 -8.88
C ALA A 372 -7.92 -24.83 -8.84
N ILE A 373 -7.21 -24.61 -9.93
CA ILE A 373 -6.49 -23.35 -10.15
C ILE A 373 -7.54 -22.25 -10.26
N ILE A 374 -7.38 -21.22 -9.44
CA ILE A 374 -8.27 -20.05 -9.43
C ILE A 374 -7.51 -18.80 -9.81
N ASN A 375 -8.27 -17.78 -10.14
CA ASN A 375 -7.77 -16.45 -10.47
C ASN A 375 -8.71 -15.37 -9.92
N GLY A 376 -8.52 -14.13 -10.34
CA GLY A 376 -9.31 -13.00 -9.83
C GLY A 376 -10.82 -13.10 -10.08
N SER A 377 -11.28 -13.83 -11.10
CA SER A 377 -12.71 -14.00 -11.38
C SER A 377 -13.42 -14.92 -10.37
N ASN A 378 -12.66 -15.71 -9.62
CA ASN A 378 -13.17 -16.54 -8.53
C ASN A 378 -13.28 -15.78 -7.20
N GLY A 379 -12.82 -14.52 -7.17
CA GLY A 379 -12.76 -13.71 -5.96
C GLY A 379 -13.96 -12.81 -5.77
N THR A 380 -14.32 -12.61 -4.51
CA THR A 380 -15.31 -11.63 -4.06
C THR A 380 -14.66 -10.71 -3.03
N SER A 381 -14.73 -9.40 -3.24
CA SER A 381 -14.26 -8.42 -2.24
C SER A 381 -15.22 -8.38 -1.05
N LEU A 382 -14.69 -8.25 0.17
CA LEU A 382 -15.45 -8.14 1.41
C LEU A 382 -16.49 -7.00 1.33
N LEU A 383 -16.11 -5.87 0.76
CA LEU A 383 -17.03 -4.77 0.46
C LEU A 383 -16.95 -4.46 -1.04
N SER A 384 -18.09 -4.32 -1.70
CA SER A 384 -18.15 -3.92 -3.12
C SER A 384 -17.58 -2.54 -3.39
N THR A 385 -17.38 -1.74 -2.35
CA THR A 385 -16.77 -0.39 -2.39
C THR A 385 -15.26 -0.39 -2.25
N MET A 386 -14.62 -1.55 -2.07
CA MET A 386 -13.15 -1.66 -2.11
C MET A 386 -12.63 -1.41 -3.53
N ASN A 387 -11.68 -0.50 -3.69
CA ASN A 387 -11.18 -0.10 -5.01
C ASN A 387 -10.38 -1.20 -5.72
N GLY A 388 -9.69 -2.05 -4.97
CA GLY A 388 -8.89 -3.13 -5.54
C GLY A 388 -9.75 -4.34 -5.94
N PRO A 389 -9.75 -4.77 -7.22
CA PRO A 389 -10.41 -6.01 -7.59
C PRO A 389 -9.64 -7.24 -7.07
N PRO A 390 -10.29 -8.40 -6.83
CA PRO A 390 -9.63 -9.64 -6.41
C PRO A 390 -8.51 -10.10 -7.35
N SER A 391 -8.60 -9.79 -8.64
CA SER A 391 -7.58 -10.08 -9.66
C SER A 391 -6.21 -9.43 -9.37
N ARG A 392 -6.18 -8.41 -8.53
CA ARG A 392 -4.96 -7.69 -8.15
C ARG A 392 -3.90 -8.60 -7.54
N TYR A 393 -4.30 -9.61 -6.76
CA TYR A 393 -3.37 -10.55 -6.15
C TYR A 393 -2.69 -11.51 -7.15
N PHE A 394 -3.24 -11.61 -8.36
CA PHE A 394 -2.74 -12.44 -9.46
C PHE A 394 -2.01 -11.62 -10.54
N ALA A 395 -1.91 -10.30 -10.35
CA ALA A 395 -1.24 -9.41 -11.27
C ALA A 395 0.16 -9.06 -10.78
N THR A 396 1.11 -8.92 -11.70
CA THR A 396 2.51 -8.53 -11.40
C THR A 396 2.62 -7.09 -10.87
N TRP A 397 1.58 -6.30 -11.06
CA TRP A 397 1.56 -4.89 -10.66
C TRP A 397 1.18 -4.63 -9.20
N TRP A 398 0.90 -5.68 -8.39
CA TRP A 398 0.72 -5.49 -6.95
C TRP A 398 2.05 -5.12 -6.29
N ASN A 399 2.20 -3.87 -5.88
CA ASN A 399 3.46 -3.36 -5.36
C ASN A 399 3.61 -3.47 -3.83
N ARG A 400 2.51 -3.67 -3.10
CA ARG A 400 2.50 -3.84 -1.65
C ARG A 400 2.54 -5.32 -1.26
N ASP A 401 3.02 -5.56 -0.06
CA ASP A 401 2.91 -6.85 0.59
C ASP A 401 1.47 -7.15 1.02
N PHE A 402 1.13 -8.43 1.07
CA PHE A 402 -0.19 -8.89 1.45
C PHE A 402 -0.13 -10.28 2.11
N PHE A 403 -1.19 -10.63 2.83
CA PHE A 403 -1.34 -11.94 3.43
C PHE A 403 -2.28 -12.81 2.60
N THR A 404 -2.02 -14.11 2.60
CA THR A 404 -2.94 -15.12 2.07
C THR A 404 -3.32 -16.10 3.16
N MET A 405 -4.57 -16.59 3.07
CA MET A 405 -5.07 -17.73 3.86
C MET A 405 -5.42 -18.85 2.90
N SER A 406 -4.81 -20.01 3.09
CA SER A 406 -4.96 -21.16 2.21
C SER A 406 -5.36 -22.40 3.01
N LEU A 407 -6.10 -23.33 2.41
CA LEU A 407 -6.47 -24.60 3.03
C LEU A 407 -5.21 -25.35 3.51
N ARG A 408 -5.25 -25.88 4.74
CA ARG A 408 -4.18 -26.74 5.27
C ARG A 408 -4.19 -28.11 4.60
N ASN A 409 -5.36 -28.68 4.42
CA ASN A 409 -5.58 -29.98 3.80
C ASN A 409 -5.95 -29.77 2.33
N VAL A 410 -4.94 -29.68 1.47
CA VAL A 410 -5.20 -29.79 0.03
C VAL A 410 -5.18 -31.28 -0.29
N PRO A 411 -6.28 -31.90 -0.77
CA PRO A 411 -6.24 -33.29 -1.21
C PRO A 411 -5.09 -33.45 -2.20
N LYS A 412 -4.18 -34.41 -1.92
CA LYS A 412 -3.12 -34.72 -2.88
C LYS A 412 -3.81 -35.12 -4.18
N SER A 413 -3.52 -34.40 -5.26
CA SER A 413 -4.03 -34.78 -6.57
C SER A 413 -3.54 -36.19 -6.86
N THR A 414 -4.45 -37.12 -6.95
CA THR A 414 -4.17 -38.48 -7.45
C THR A 414 -3.86 -38.36 -8.93
N GLY A 415 -2.59 -38.21 -9.25
CA GLY A 415 -2.06 -38.37 -10.59
C GLY A 415 -2.17 -37.17 -11.53
N LEU A 416 -1.01 -36.84 -12.04
CA LEU A 416 -0.63 -36.23 -13.32
C LEU A 416 0.14 -34.92 -13.22
N LEU A 417 1.36 -35.09 -13.70
CA LEU A 417 2.40 -34.13 -14.07
C LEU A 417 3.43 -33.82 -12.97
N ALA A 418 4.42 -34.73 -12.90
CA ALA A 418 5.78 -34.35 -12.55
C ALA A 418 6.23 -33.23 -13.50
N PRO A 419 6.99 -32.21 -13.03
CA PRO A 419 7.59 -31.25 -13.93
C PRO A 419 8.50 -31.98 -14.91
N ALA A 420 8.29 -31.72 -16.20
CA ALA A 420 9.20 -32.16 -17.23
C ALA A 420 10.61 -31.68 -16.89
N SER A 421 11.52 -32.59 -16.63
CA SER A 421 12.94 -32.30 -16.54
C SER A 421 13.40 -31.74 -17.90
N SER A 422 13.67 -30.47 -17.96
CA SER A 422 14.39 -29.86 -19.07
C SER A 422 15.86 -30.30 -18.96
N HIS A 423 16.21 -31.36 -19.62
CA HIS A 423 17.57 -31.63 -20.10
C HIS A 423 17.62 -31.13 -21.55
N GLY A 424 18.57 -30.20 -21.81
CA GLY A 424 18.90 -29.67 -23.10
C GLY A 424 19.51 -28.30 -22.95
#